data_d1602344244b19b5965e0ede703d556f
#
_entry.id   d1602344244b19b5965e0ede703d556f
#
_cell.length_a   1.000
_cell.length_b   1.000
_cell.length_c   1.000
_cell.angle_alpha   90.00
_cell.angle_beta   90.00
_cell.angle_gamma   90.00
#
_symmetry.space_group_name_H-M   'P 1'
#
loop_
_entity.id
_entity.type
_entity.pdbx_description
1 polymer ?
#
loop_
_entity_poly.entity_id
_entity_poly.type
_entity_poly.pdbx_seq_one_letter_code
_entity_poly.pdbx_strand_id
1 'polypeptide(L)'
;SISDLSRNPYQPRQHFSEAKLEELANSIKKNGIIQPVAVRQSKSDTNKYEIVAGERRWLAAQKAGLHEIPINILDLSDVETLEVAIVENIQRDDLSPIEEARGYKRLSDEFKYDHASISNLMSKSRSHISNTLRLLTLPPDVIAMLEEGSLSSGQARPLIGLSTASVIAEEIVANNYSARKVEYLVKSKKNINVNKKDNYDANILKAQERIEKVLGLKVNISNKKNNSGKISIEY
;
A
#
# COMPACT_ATOMS: atom_id res chain seq x y z
N SER A 1 -32.63 -21.58 -4.80
CA SER A 1 -33.07 -21.13 -3.45
C SER A 1 -31.91 -20.48 -2.69
N ILE A 2 -32.21 -19.59 -1.71
CA ILE A 2 -31.18 -18.92 -0.88
C ILE A 2 -30.52 -19.93 0.09
N SER A 3 -31.18 -21.03 0.42
CA SER A 3 -30.67 -22.13 1.25
C SER A 3 -29.57 -22.94 0.56
N ASP A 4 -29.52 -22.90 -0.76
CA ASP A 4 -28.55 -23.68 -1.56
C ASP A 4 -27.22 -22.94 -1.73
N LEU A 5 -27.13 -21.73 -1.13
CA LEU A 5 -25.94 -20.90 -1.17
C LEU A 5 -25.15 -21.01 0.12
N SER A 6 -23.85 -21.20 0.02
CA SER A 6 -22.91 -21.24 1.12
C SER A 6 -21.81 -20.18 0.98
N ARG A 7 -21.25 -19.79 2.11
CA ARG A 7 -20.10 -18.85 2.13
C ARG A 7 -18.86 -19.49 1.53
N ASN A 8 -18.09 -18.67 0.82
CA ASN A 8 -16.76 -19.07 0.41
C ASN A 8 -15.81 -19.05 1.63
N PRO A 9 -15.11 -20.15 1.94
CA PRO A 9 -14.16 -20.20 3.06
C PRO A 9 -12.96 -19.23 2.90
N TYR A 10 -12.72 -18.75 1.68
CA TYR A 10 -11.60 -17.84 1.36
C TYR A 10 -11.96 -16.36 1.46
N GLN A 11 -13.17 -15.99 1.89
CA GLN A 11 -13.60 -14.58 2.03
C GLN A 11 -12.91 -13.91 3.21
N PRO A 12 -12.14 -12.84 3.00
CA PRO A 12 -11.38 -12.17 4.05
C PRO A 12 -12.25 -11.31 4.99
N ARG A 13 -13.46 -10.97 4.56
CA ARG A 13 -14.33 -10.06 5.30
C ARG A 13 -15.26 -10.81 6.27
N GLN A 14 -14.97 -10.71 7.59
CA GLN A 14 -15.78 -11.34 8.63
C GLN A 14 -16.82 -10.40 9.28
N HIS A 15 -16.62 -9.07 9.17
CA HIS A 15 -17.51 -8.11 9.84
C HIS A 15 -18.15 -7.14 8.85
N PHE A 16 -19.46 -7.08 8.88
CA PHE A 16 -20.27 -6.11 8.16
C PHE A 16 -20.95 -5.17 9.17
N SER A 17 -20.95 -3.87 8.91
CA SER A 17 -21.74 -2.93 9.72
C SER A 17 -23.21 -3.30 9.64
N GLU A 18 -23.81 -3.58 10.81
CA GLU A 18 -25.18 -4.04 10.90
C GLU A 18 -26.16 -3.01 10.34
N ALA A 19 -25.93 -1.73 10.62
CA ALA A 19 -26.76 -0.64 10.09
C ALA A 19 -26.75 -0.59 8.55
N LYS A 20 -25.57 -0.70 7.91
CA LYS A 20 -25.46 -0.75 6.45
C LYS A 20 -26.05 -2.01 5.82
N LEU A 21 -26.08 -3.13 6.56
CA LEU A 21 -26.71 -4.37 6.10
C LEU A 21 -28.22 -4.25 6.17
N GLU A 22 -28.76 -3.60 7.19
CA GLU A 22 -30.20 -3.38 7.38
C GLU A 22 -30.77 -2.40 6.33
N GLU A 23 -30.03 -1.33 6.04
CA GLU A 23 -30.37 -0.41 4.94
C GLU A 23 -30.47 -1.16 3.60
N LEU A 24 -29.47 -2.03 3.31
CA LEU A 24 -29.47 -2.83 2.09
C LEU A 24 -30.63 -3.84 2.09
N ALA A 25 -30.97 -4.47 3.23
CA ALA A 25 -32.10 -5.39 3.35
C ALA A 25 -33.44 -4.69 3.07
N ASN A 26 -33.62 -3.47 3.57
CA ASN A 26 -34.80 -2.65 3.30
C ASN A 26 -34.90 -2.26 1.82
N SER A 27 -33.78 -1.92 1.18
CA SER A 27 -33.74 -1.67 -0.26
C SER A 27 -34.12 -2.91 -1.07
N ILE A 28 -33.53 -4.07 -0.74
CA ILE A 28 -33.80 -5.36 -1.40
C ILE A 28 -35.26 -5.77 -1.22
N LYS A 29 -35.86 -5.51 -0.07
CA LYS A 29 -37.28 -5.79 0.19
C LYS A 29 -38.22 -4.98 -0.72
N LYS A 30 -37.81 -3.76 -1.08
CA LYS A 30 -38.60 -2.88 -1.96
C LYS A 30 -38.38 -3.15 -3.46
N ASN A 31 -37.13 -3.32 -3.85
CA ASN A 31 -36.73 -3.31 -5.26
C ASN A 31 -36.23 -4.67 -5.77
N GLY A 32 -36.15 -5.68 -4.91
CA GLY A 32 -35.47 -6.92 -5.22
C GLY A 32 -33.95 -6.79 -5.31
N ILE A 33 -33.28 -7.84 -5.76
CA ILE A 33 -31.84 -7.83 -6.07
C ILE A 33 -31.68 -7.47 -7.54
N ILE A 34 -31.21 -6.25 -7.80
CA ILE A 34 -30.98 -5.74 -9.16
C ILE A 34 -29.75 -6.42 -9.78
N GLN A 35 -28.69 -6.56 -9.00
CA GLN A 35 -27.43 -7.17 -9.46
C GLN A 35 -27.30 -8.59 -8.88
N PRO A 36 -27.27 -9.66 -9.71
CA PRO A 36 -27.18 -11.04 -9.25
C PRO A 36 -25.97 -11.31 -8.35
N VAL A 37 -26.08 -12.30 -7.48
CA VAL A 37 -24.97 -12.83 -6.69
C VAL A 37 -24.16 -13.77 -7.56
N ALA A 38 -22.86 -13.57 -7.66
CA ALA A 38 -21.97 -14.45 -8.42
C ALA A 38 -21.64 -15.68 -7.57
N VAL A 39 -21.87 -16.87 -8.13
CA VAL A 39 -21.69 -18.15 -7.45
C VAL A 39 -20.97 -19.14 -8.36
N ARG A 40 -20.34 -20.13 -7.78
CA ARG A 40 -19.87 -21.33 -8.48
C ARG A 40 -20.55 -22.58 -7.93
N GLN A 41 -20.57 -23.65 -8.69
CA GLN A 41 -21.08 -24.92 -8.20
C GLN A 41 -20.17 -25.47 -7.07
N SER A 42 -20.77 -25.98 -6.00
CA SER A 42 -20.01 -26.59 -4.92
C SER A 42 -19.40 -27.91 -5.37
N LYS A 43 -18.17 -28.18 -4.97
CA LYS A 43 -17.47 -29.43 -5.29
C LYS A 43 -18.00 -30.61 -4.47
N SER A 44 -18.57 -30.34 -3.30
CA SER A 44 -19.07 -31.36 -2.38
C SER A 44 -20.51 -31.77 -2.67
N ASP A 45 -21.31 -30.89 -3.30
CA ASP A 45 -22.72 -31.11 -3.57
C ASP A 45 -23.16 -30.36 -4.82
N THR A 46 -23.53 -31.09 -5.86
CA THR A 46 -23.95 -30.53 -7.16
C THR A 46 -25.20 -29.66 -7.09
N ASN A 47 -26.00 -29.78 -6.02
CA ASN A 47 -27.19 -28.96 -5.80
C ASN A 47 -26.92 -27.69 -4.98
N LYS A 48 -25.67 -27.49 -4.53
CA LYS A 48 -25.27 -26.33 -3.73
C LYS A 48 -24.29 -25.44 -4.50
N TYR A 49 -24.27 -24.18 -4.12
CA TYR A 49 -23.42 -23.17 -4.74
C TYR A 49 -22.61 -22.44 -3.67
N GLU A 50 -21.38 -22.08 -4.00
CA GLU A 50 -20.50 -21.25 -3.19
C GLU A 50 -20.49 -19.83 -3.72
N ILE A 51 -20.64 -18.84 -2.84
CA ILE A 51 -20.66 -17.42 -3.21
C ILE A 51 -19.26 -16.98 -3.56
N VAL A 52 -19.04 -16.55 -4.80
CA VAL A 52 -17.79 -15.96 -5.28
C VAL A 52 -17.74 -14.47 -4.95
N ALA A 53 -18.82 -13.74 -5.25
CA ALA A 53 -18.96 -12.31 -4.98
C ALA A 53 -20.40 -11.92 -4.66
N GLY A 54 -20.59 -10.87 -3.84
CA GLY A 54 -21.92 -10.39 -3.47
C GLY A 54 -22.47 -10.94 -2.15
N GLU A 55 -21.64 -11.38 -1.22
CA GLU A 55 -22.06 -11.91 0.09
C GLU A 55 -22.96 -10.95 0.87
N ARG A 56 -22.69 -9.62 0.81
CA ARG A 56 -23.58 -8.62 1.45
C ARG A 56 -25.01 -8.68 0.92
N ARG A 57 -25.18 -8.87 -0.40
CA ARG A 57 -26.50 -8.98 -1.04
C ARG A 57 -27.21 -10.25 -0.58
N TRP A 58 -26.51 -11.36 -0.48
CA TRP A 58 -27.05 -12.62 0.04
C TRP A 58 -27.47 -12.49 1.51
N LEU A 59 -26.63 -11.94 2.39
CA LEU A 59 -26.98 -11.70 3.79
C LEU A 59 -28.15 -10.74 3.96
N ALA A 60 -28.19 -9.67 3.17
CA ALA A 60 -29.30 -8.71 3.18
C ALA A 60 -30.61 -9.33 2.67
N ALA A 61 -30.53 -10.22 1.66
CA ALA A 61 -31.70 -10.97 1.18
C ALA A 61 -32.25 -11.94 2.22
N GLN A 62 -31.39 -12.61 3.00
CA GLN A 62 -31.80 -13.42 4.13
C GLN A 62 -32.54 -12.58 5.20
N LYS A 63 -31.96 -11.40 5.57
CA LYS A 63 -32.61 -10.46 6.49
C LYS A 63 -33.95 -9.92 5.95
N ALA A 64 -34.05 -9.73 4.64
CA ALA A 64 -35.26 -9.30 3.97
C ALA A 64 -36.37 -10.39 3.88
N GLY A 65 -36.03 -11.67 4.23
CA GLY A 65 -36.94 -12.80 4.18
C GLY A 65 -37.22 -13.34 2.78
N LEU A 66 -36.31 -13.12 1.83
CA LEU A 66 -36.44 -13.68 0.49
C LEU A 66 -36.06 -15.17 0.49
N HIS A 67 -36.86 -15.98 -0.23
CA HIS A 67 -36.60 -17.41 -0.41
C HIS A 67 -35.76 -17.70 -1.63
N GLU A 68 -35.82 -16.84 -2.63
CA GLU A 68 -35.09 -16.98 -3.91
C GLU A 68 -34.39 -15.68 -4.26
N ILE A 69 -33.21 -15.79 -4.85
CA ILE A 69 -32.44 -14.65 -5.33
C ILE A 69 -31.84 -14.95 -6.70
N PRO A 70 -31.66 -13.93 -7.57
CA PRO A 70 -30.99 -14.11 -8.84
C PRO A 70 -29.50 -14.39 -8.60
N ILE A 71 -29.00 -15.43 -9.24
CA ILE A 71 -27.60 -15.84 -9.19
C ILE A 71 -26.99 -15.84 -10.60
N ASN A 72 -25.71 -15.60 -10.69
CA ASN A 72 -24.91 -15.81 -11.90
C ASN A 72 -23.92 -16.95 -11.61
N ILE A 73 -24.09 -18.08 -12.30
CA ILE A 73 -23.24 -19.26 -12.13
C ILE A 73 -21.99 -19.08 -12.99
N LEU A 74 -20.84 -19.09 -12.34
CA LEU A 74 -19.52 -19.00 -12.96
C LEU A 74 -18.84 -20.37 -12.89
N ASP A 75 -18.27 -20.81 -13.99
CA ASP A 75 -17.43 -22.01 -14.03
C ASP A 75 -15.99 -21.60 -13.71
N LEU A 76 -15.65 -21.62 -12.43
CA LEU A 76 -14.36 -21.18 -11.91
C LEU A 76 -13.70 -22.27 -11.07
N SER A 77 -12.42 -22.49 -11.30
CA SER A 77 -11.53 -23.26 -10.43
C SER A 77 -11.37 -22.58 -9.07
N ASP A 78 -10.81 -23.29 -8.08
CA ASP A 78 -10.49 -22.69 -6.76
C ASP A 78 -9.54 -21.51 -6.88
N VAL A 79 -8.56 -21.63 -7.78
CA VAL A 79 -7.55 -20.58 -8.03
C VAL A 79 -8.22 -19.33 -8.61
N GLU A 80 -9.04 -19.48 -9.64
CA GLU A 80 -9.76 -18.36 -10.26
C GLU A 80 -10.80 -17.74 -9.28
N THR A 81 -11.43 -18.56 -8.47
CA THR A 81 -12.36 -18.07 -7.43
C THR A 81 -11.64 -17.21 -6.40
N LEU A 82 -10.46 -17.64 -5.95
CA LEU A 82 -9.63 -16.89 -5.02
C LEU A 82 -9.12 -15.59 -5.66
N GLU A 83 -8.72 -15.64 -6.92
CA GLU A 83 -8.32 -14.47 -7.69
C GLU A 83 -9.44 -13.42 -7.76
N VAL A 84 -10.63 -13.82 -8.20
CA VAL A 84 -11.81 -12.94 -8.28
C VAL A 84 -12.13 -12.32 -6.91
N ALA A 85 -12.05 -13.10 -5.83
CA ALA A 85 -12.31 -12.60 -4.49
C ALA A 85 -11.27 -11.57 -4.03
N ILE A 86 -9.99 -11.76 -4.36
CA ILE A 86 -8.93 -10.80 -4.05
C ILE A 86 -9.09 -9.51 -4.88
N VAL A 87 -9.36 -9.65 -6.18
CA VAL A 87 -9.59 -8.52 -7.09
C VAL A 87 -10.78 -7.67 -6.64
N GLU A 88 -11.92 -8.31 -6.34
CA GLU A 88 -13.10 -7.61 -5.85
C GLU A 88 -12.81 -6.85 -4.57
N ASN A 89 -12.08 -7.48 -3.64
CA ASN A 89 -11.70 -6.84 -2.40
C ASN A 89 -10.78 -5.63 -2.59
N ILE A 90 -9.82 -5.71 -3.54
CA ILE A 90 -8.91 -4.58 -3.84
C ILE A 90 -9.65 -3.43 -4.56
N GLN A 91 -10.69 -3.71 -5.32
CA GLN A 91 -11.47 -2.68 -6.05
C GLN A 91 -12.44 -1.90 -5.16
N ARG A 92 -12.40 -2.09 -3.85
CA ARG A 92 -13.22 -1.32 -2.92
C ARG A 92 -12.64 0.08 -2.70
N ASP A 93 -13.52 1.09 -2.65
CA ASP A 93 -13.15 2.50 -2.48
C ASP A 93 -12.66 2.85 -1.06
N ASP A 94 -12.93 1.97 -0.08
CA ASP A 94 -12.68 2.22 1.35
C ASP A 94 -11.40 1.55 1.90
N LEU A 95 -10.51 1.08 1.01
CA LEU A 95 -9.26 0.42 1.42
C LEU A 95 -8.20 1.40 1.89
N SER A 96 -7.52 1.04 2.98
CA SER A 96 -6.27 1.69 3.34
C SER A 96 -5.16 1.38 2.32
N PRO A 97 -4.15 2.26 2.18
CA PRO A 97 -3.00 1.99 1.29
C PRO A 97 -2.24 0.70 1.62
N ILE A 98 -2.29 0.26 2.87
CA ILE A 98 -1.64 -0.98 3.32
C ILE A 98 -2.47 -2.21 2.96
N GLU A 99 -3.80 -2.14 3.07
CA GLU A 99 -4.68 -3.22 2.62
C GLU A 99 -4.57 -3.42 1.10
N GLU A 100 -4.55 -2.32 0.33
CA GLU A 100 -4.30 -2.35 -1.11
C GLU A 100 -2.94 -3.02 -1.42
N ALA A 101 -1.89 -2.64 -0.70
CA ALA A 101 -0.56 -3.22 -0.87
C ALA A 101 -0.52 -4.73 -0.55
N ARG A 102 -1.20 -5.16 0.53
CA ARG A 102 -1.33 -6.58 0.88
C ARG A 102 -2.08 -7.36 -0.19
N GLY A 103 -3.13 -6.77 -0.77
CA GLY A 103 -3.85 -7.37 -1.88
C GLY A 103 -2.97 -7.59 -3.10
N TYR A 104 -2.21 -6.58 -3.51
CA TYR A 104 -1.25 -6.71 -4.62
C TYR A 104 -0.15 -7.74 -4.33
N LYS A 105 0.33 -7.79 -3.09
CA LYS A 105 1.31 -8.78 -2.68
C LYS A 105 0.76 -10.21 -2.79
N ARG A 106 -0.49 -10.43 -2.37
CA ARG A 106 -1.16 -11.73 -2.53
C ARG A 106 -1.29 -12.14 -3.98
N LEU A 107 -1.69 -11.22 -4.88
CA LEU A 107 -1.74 -11.50 -6.32
C LEU A 107 -0.37 -11.91 -6.87
N SER A 108 0.72 -11.26 -6.42
CA SER A 108 2.07 -11.63 -6.83
C SER A 108 2.55 -12.96 -6.25
N ASP A 109 2.29 -13.24 -4.97
CA ASP A 109 2.80 -14.41 -4.27
C ASP A 109 2.01 -15.68 -4.65
N GLU A 110 0.67 -15.60 -4.69
CA GLU A 110 -0.23 -16.73 -4.91
C GLU A 110 -0.42 -17.04 -6.41
N PHE A 111 -0.53 -16.02 -7.27
CA PHE A 111 -0.81 -16.17 -8.71
C PHE A 111 0.38 -15.88 -9.61
N LYS A 112 1.55 -15.52 -9.03
CA LYS A 112 2.77 -15.20 -9.77
C LYS A 112 2.62 -14.03 -10.76
N TYR A 113 1.67 -13.14 -10.51
CA TYR A 113 1.48 -11.96 -11.32
C TYR A 113 2.64 -10.98 -11.16
N ASP A 114 3.17 -10.52 -12.27
CA ASP A 114 4.12 -9.42 -12.28
C ASP A 114 3.41 -8.06 -12.14
N HIS A 115 4.16 -7.01 -11.91
CA HIS A 115 3.61 -5.66 -11.75
C HIS A 115 2.84 -5.16 -12.98
N ALA A 116 3.14 -5.66 -14.19
CA ALA A 116 2.45 -5.28 -15.41
C ALA A 116 1.08 -5.95 -15.47
N SER A 117 0.99 -7.23 -15.15
CA SER A 117 -0.26 -7.99 -15.07
C SER A 117 -1.21 -7.40 -14.04
N ILE A 118 -0.71 -7.10 -12.81
CA ILE A 118 -1.51 -6.44 -11.76
C ILE A 118 -1.97 -5.06 -12.21
N SER A 119 -1.11 -4.29 -12.89
CA SER A 119 -1.43 -2.96 -13.43
C SER A 119 -2.61 -3.02 -14.42
N ASN A 120 -2.58 -3.97 -15.34
CA ASN A 120 -3.66 -4.18 -16.31
C ASN A 120 -4.95 -4.63 -15.64
N LEU A 121 -4.87 -5.61 -14.71
CA LEU A 121 -6.02 -6.16 -13.99
C LEU A 121 -6.72 -5.08 -13.14
N MET A 122 -5.97 -4.20 -12.50
CA MET A 122 -6.48 -3.14 -11.62
C MET A 122 -6.75 -1.82 -12.34
N SER A 123 -6.43 -1.69 -13.63
CA SER A 123 -6.51 -0.42 -14.37
C SER A 123 -5.75 0.72 -13.67
N LYS A 124 -4.63 0.40 -13.02
CA LYS A 124 -3.73 1.35 -12.36
C LYS A 124 -2.39 1.41 -13.10
N SER A 125 -1.61 2.46 -12.89
CA SER A 125 -0.27 2.52 -13.49
C SER A 125 0.70 1.53 -12.81
N ARG A 126 1.66 1.00 -13.57
CA ARG A 126 2.72 0.12 -13.05
C ARG A 126 3.52 0.78 -11.93
N SER A 127 3.73 2.10 -12.02
CA SER A 127 4.39 2.88 -10.97
C SER A 127 3.55 2.96 -9.71
N HIS A 128 2.21 3.03 -9.81
CA HIS A 128 1.32 2.97 -8.65
C HIS A 128 1.48 1.63 -7.94
N ILE A 129 1.35 0.51 -8.65
CA ILE A 129 1.51 -0.85 -8.07
C ILE A 129 2.86 -0.98 -7.35
N SER A 130 3.96 -0.61 -8.02
CA SER A 130 5.31 -0.69 -7.42
C SER A 130 5.44 0.20 -6.16
N ASN A 131 4.92 1.41 -6.18
CA ASN A 131 4.98 2.33 -5.04
C ASN A 131 4.13 1.84 -3.86
N THR A 132 2.96 1.27 -4.13
CA THR A 132 2.06 0.71 -3.12
C THR A 132 2.70 -0.52 -2.47
N LEU A 133 3.23 -1.46 -3.25
CA LEU A 133 3.94 -2.64 -2.72
C LEU A 133 5.14 -2.27 -1.84
N ARG A 134 5.87 -1.22 -2.19
CA ARG A 134 7.01 -0.74 -1.39
C ARG A 134 6.61 -0.22 -0.01
N LEU A 135 5.36 0.19 0.21
CA LEU A 135 4.90 0.60 1.55
C LEU A 135 5.01 -0.54 2.57
N LEU A 136 4.90 -1.79 2.15
CA LEU A 136 5.06 -2.97 3.02
C LEU A 136 6.50 -3.17 3.53
N THR A 137 7.46 -2.44 3.00
CA THR A 137 8.86 -2.48 3.47
C THR A 137 9.16 -1.44 4.57
N LEU A 138 8.17 -0.65 4.95
CA LEU A 138 8.27 0.30 6.06
C LEU A 138 8.27 -0.42 7.41
N PRO A 139 8.83 0.21 8.46
CA PRO A 139 8.75 -0.31 9.82
C PRO A 139 7.30 -0.49 10.30
N PRO A 140 7.02 -1.45 11.21
CA PRO A 140 5.65 -1.78 11.65
C PRO A 140 4.88 -0.61 12.27
N ASP A 141 5.55 0.27 12.99
CA ASP A 141 4.98 1.49 13.59
C ASP A 141 4.52 2.48 12.51
N VAL A 142 5.29 2.66 11.44
CA VAL A 142 4.91 3.51 10.31
C VAL A 142 3.75 2.89 9.52
N ILE A 143 3.72 1.56 9.40
CA ILE A 143 2.58 0.83 8.79
C ILE A 143 1.31 1.05 9.61
N ALA A 144 1.38 0.98 10.95
CA ALA A 144 0.23 1.25 11.81
C ALA A 144 -0.32 2.68 11.61
N MET A 145 0.55 3.69 11.51
CA MET A 145 0.14 5.07 11.22
C MET A 145 -0.57 5.23 9.86
N LEU A 146 -0.17 4.43 8.86
CA LEU A 146 -0.84 4.38 7.55
C LEU A 146 -2.21 3.70 7.63
N GLU A 147 -2.35 2.63 8.42
CA GLU A 147 -3.62 1.92 8.63
C GLU A 147 -4.62 2.77 9.39
N GLU A 148 -4.17 3.52 10.40
CA GLU A 148 -4.98 4.47 11.18
C GLU A 148 -5.32 5.75 10.41
N GLY A 149 -4.65 6.01 9.27
CA GLY A 149 -4.84 7.20 8.46
C GLY A 149 -4.19 8.47 9.03
N SER A 150 -3.39 8.37 10.09
CA SER A 150 -2.62 9.48 10.64
C SER A 150 -1.46 9.91 9.75
N LEU A 151 -0.99 9.00 8.88
CA LEU A 151 0.02 9.24 7.84
C LEU A 151 -0.54 8.86 6.47
N SER A 152 -0.38 9.72 5.48
CA SER A 152 -0.78 9.42 4.09
C SER A 152 0.31 8.66 3.33
N SER A 153 -0.08 7.91 2.29
CA SER A 153 0.87 7.20 1.41
C SER A 153 1.89 8.14 0.74
N GLY A 154 1.48 9.38 0.43
CA GLY A 154 2.38 10.39 -0.14
C GLY A 154 3.46 10.86 0.84
N GLN A 155 3.13 10.94 2.14
CA GLN A 155 4.09 11.27 3.19
C GLN A 155 5.01 10.10 3.54
N ALA A 156 4.50 8.86 3.47
CA ALA A 156 5.25 7.66 3.82
C ALA A 156 6.26 7.22 2.74
N ARG A 157 5.96 7.42 1.44
CA ARG A 157 6.85 7.00 0.33
C ARG A 157 8.28 7.48 0.44
N PRO A 158 8.56 8.75 0.78
CA PRO A 158 9.94 9.23 0.93
C PRO A 158 10.72 8.53 2.06
N LEU A 159 10.03 7.92 3.03
CA LEU A 159 10.63 7.25 4.20
C LEU A 159 11.14 5.84 3.87
N ILE A 160 10.73 5.26 2.75
CA ILE A 160 11.10 3.90 2.36
C ILE A 160 12.62 3.77 2.23
N GLY A 161 13.19 2.81 2.96
CA GLY A 161 14.62 2.51 2.98
C GLY A 161 15.45 3.43 3.87
N LEU A 162 14.81 4.26 4.71
CA LEU A 162 15.50 5.06 5.72
C LEU A 162 15.53 4.29 7.06
N SER A 163 16.70 4.22 7.68
CA SER A 163 16.85 3.68 9.04
C SER A 163 16.15 4.53 10.11
N THR A 164 15.87 5.80 9.81
CA THR A 164 15.22 6.77 10.69
C THR A 164 13.73 6.99 10.33
N ALA A 165 13.11 6.05 9.58
CA ALA A 165 11.75 6.19 9.08
C ALA A 165 10.74 6.45 10.21
N SER A 166 10.81 5.69 11.30
CA SER A 166 9.91 5.81 12.46
C SER A 166 9.97 7.20 13.09
N VAL A 167 11.17 7.69 13.39
CA VAL A 167 11.36 9.02 14.02
C VAL A 167 10.84 10.14 13.12
N ILE A 168 11.09 10.04 11.80
CA ILE A 168 10.61 11.04 10.84
C ILE A 168 9.08 10.95 10.69
N ALA A 169 8.49 9.75 10.73
CA ALA A 169 7.04 9.56 10.66
C ALA A 169 6.34 10.24 11.86
N GLU A 170 6.84 10.05 13.06
CA GLU A 170 6.35 10.74 14.28
C GLU A 170 6.44 12.27 14.14
N GLU A 171 7.58 12.78 13.65
CA GLU A 171 7.78 14.21 13.38
C GLU A 171 6.77 14.75 12.36
N ILE A 172 6.46 13.98 11.29
CA ILE A 172 5.48 14.35 10.27
C ILE A 172 4.08 14.46 10.86
N VAL A 173 3.67 13.47 11.65
CA VAL A 173 2.34 13.45 12.30
C VAL A 173 2.21 14.58 13.30
N ALA A 174 3.19 14.76 14.20
CA ALA A 174 3.18 15.80 15.24
C ALA A 174 3.10 17.23 14.65
N ASN A 175 3.74 17.48 13.50
CA ASN A 175 3.82 18.81 12.89
C ASN A 175 2.92 18.99 11.67
N ASN A 176 2.12 17.98 11.28
CA ASN A 176 1.24 18.01 10.11
C ASN A 176 1.97 18.40 8.81
N TYR A 177 3.14 17.81 8.54
CA TYR A 177 3.92 18.16 7.36
C TYR A 177 3.26 17.67 6.07
N SER A 178 3.20 18.54 5.05
CA SER A 178 2.74 18.13 3.72
C SER A 178 3.74 17.16 3.06
N ALA A 179 3.25 16.31 2.14
CA ALA A 179 4.09 15.35 1.41
C ALA A 179 5.29 16.03 0.71
N ARG A 180 5.10 17.21 0.13
CA ARG A 180 6.19 18.01 -0.48
C ARG A 180 7.26 18.41 0.51
N LYS A 181 6.85 18.83 1.74
CA LYS A 181 7.80 19.19 2.81
C LYS A 181 8.60 17.97 3.27
N VAL A 182 7.95 16.80 3.37
CA VAL A 182 8.62 15.54 3.71
C VAL A 182 9.66 15.15 2.66
N GLU A 183 9.31 15.22 1.37
CA GLU A 183 10.27 14.97 0.28
C GLU A 183 11.50 15.88 0.36
N TYR A 184 11.29 17.18 0.62
CA TYR A 184 12.37 18.13 0.80
C TYR A 184 13.26 17.79 1.99
N LEU A 185 12.67 17.49 3.16
CA LEU A 185 13.41 17.12 4.37
C LEU A 185 14.25 15.86 4.18
N VAL A 186 13.68 14.83 3.54
CA VAL A 186 14.40 13.58 3.26
C VAL A 186 15.53 13.81 2.28
N LYS A 187 15.32 14.60 1.23
CA LYS A 187 16.39 14.96 0.26
C LYS A 187 17.52 15.74 0.92
N SER A 188 17.21 16.73 1.76
CA SER A 188 18.21 17.51 2.48
C SER A 188 19.03 16.65 3.44
N LYS A 189 18.39 15.76 4.22
CA LYS A 189 19.08 14.81 5.12
C LYS A 189 19.96 13.81 4.34
N LYS A 190 19.54 13.34 3.16
CA LYS A 190 20.36 12.49 2.28
C LYS A 190 21.60 13.22 1.77
N ASN A 191 21.47 14.47 1.34
CA ASN A 191 22.60 15.26 0.84
C ASN A 191 23.65 15.55 1.93
N ILE A 192 23.22 15.75 3.19
CA ILE A 192 24.12 15.92 4.33
C ILE A 192 24.90 14.62 4.61
N ASN A 193 24.26 13.46 4.47
CA ASN A 193 24.94 12.17 4.66
C ASN A 193 25.86 11.77 3.50
N VAL A 194 25.59 12.23 2.28
CA VAL A 194 26.49 12.02 1.12
C VAL A 194 27.74 12.87 1.28
N ASN A 195 27.60 14.10 1.73
CA ASN A 195 28.75 14.99 1.98
C ASN A 195 29.61 14.56 3.17
N LYS A 196 29.08 13.75 4.12
CA LYS A 196 29.86 13.15 5.21
C LYS A 196 30.58 11.85 4.83
N LYS A 197 30.27 11.24 3.67
CA LYS A 197 30.96 10.07 3.13
C LYS A 197 32.01 10.39 2.06
N ASP A 198 32.20 11.65 1.72
CA ASP A 198 33.38 12.04 0.97
C ASP A 198 34.58 11.77 1.90
N ASN A 199 35.34 10.73 1.51
CA ASN A 199 36.63 10.39 2.11
C ASN A 199 37.47 11.67 2.18
N TYR A 200 37.53 12.30 3.34
CA TYR A 200 38.58 13.26 3.61
C TYR A 200 39.87 12.48 3.55
N ASP A 201 40.55 12.58 2.43
CA ASP A 201 41.90 12.06 2.29
C ASP A 201 42.71 12.69 3.42
N ALA A 202 43.33 11.86 4.27
CA ALA A 202 44.10 12.32 5.44
C ALA A 202 45.19 13.31 5.03
N ASN A 203 45.65 13.26 3.78
CA ASN A 203 46.59 14.19 3.21
C ASN A 203 45.99 15.58 2.95
N ILE A 204 44.69 15.63 2.58
CA ILE A 204 43.98 16.91 2.35
C ILE A 204 43.73 17.61 3.68
N LEU A 205 43.34 16.87 4.73
CA LEU A 205 43.18 17.42 6.08
C LEU A 205 44.49 18.00 6.62
N LYS A 206 45.61 17.27 6.48
CA LYS A 206 46.92 17.77 6.87
C LYS A 206 47.34 19.00 6.06
N ALA A 207 47.06 19.05 4.76
CA ALA A 207 47.34 20.22 3.92
C ALA A 207 46.49 21.42 4.36
N GLN A 208 45.20 21.20 4.67
CA GLN A 208 44.29 22.23 5.15
C GLN A 208 44.81 22.86 6.46
N GLU A 209 45.09 22.02 7.47
CA GLU A 209 45.64 22.47 8.77
C GLU A 209 46.95 23.23 8.62
N ARG A 210 47.81 22.81 7.69
CA ARG A 210 49.09 23.47 7.43
C ARG A 210 48.91 24.88 6.83
N ILE A 211 47.94 25.03 5.92
CA ILE A 211 47.61 26.32 5.30
C ILE A 211 46.93 27.24 6.31
N GLU A 212 46.00 26.72 7.13
CA GLU A 212 45.33 27.46 8.22
C GLU A 212 46.34 28.02 9.22
N LYS A 213 47.32 27.20 9.62
CA LYS A 213 48.40 27.64 10.54
C LYS A 213 49.28 28.75 9.95
N VAL A 214 49.53 28.75 8.66
CA VAL A 214 50.35 29.77 7.99
C VAL A 214 49.59 31.07 7.77
N LEU A 215 48.31 30.97 7.41
CA LEU A 215 47.51 32.14 7.04
C LEU A 215 46.76 32.75 8.23
N GLY A 216 46.56 32.00 9.29
CA GLY A 216 45.74 32.43 10.43
C GLY A 216 44.26 32.57 10.09
N LEU A 217 43.81 32.04 8.94
CA LEU A 217 42.46 32.13 8.42
C LEU A 217 41.89 30.73 8.21
N LYS A 218 40.57 30.62 8.25
CA LYS A 218 39.89 29.36 8.05
C LYS A 218 39.93 28.97 6.57
N VAL A 219 40.44 27.76 6.28
CA VAL A 219 40.62 27.25 4.93
C VAL A 219 39.77 25.97 4.75
N ASN A 220 39.10 25.88 3.64
CA ASN A 220 38.31 24.67 3.28
C ASN A 220 38.78 24.17 1.91
N ILE A 221 39.26 22.90 1.85
CA ILE A 221 39.74 22.27 0.63
C ILE A 221 38.76 21.18 0.25
N SER A 222 38.14 21.30 -0.93
CA SER A 222 37.29 20.26 -1.52
C SER A 222 37.95 19.67 -2.77
N ASN A 223 38.09 18.35 -2.82
CA ASN A 223 38.67 17.61 -3.94
C ASN A 223 37.60 16.80 -4.67
N LYS A 224 37.70 16.68 -5.99
CA LYS A 224 36.86 15.84 -6.84
C LYS A 224 37.70 14.66 -7.39
N LYS A 225 37.03 13.55 -7.74
CA LYS A 225 37.65 12.30 -8.25
C LYS A 225 38.53 12.50 -9.51
N ASN A 226 38.36 13.59 -10.22
CA ASN A 226 39.15 13.94 -11.42
C ASN A 226 40.39 14.80 -11.13
N ASN A 227 40.90 14.84 -9.92
CA ASN A 227 42.01 15.67 -9.45
C ASN A 227 41.78 17.18 -9.60
N SER A 228 40.53 17.63 -9.76
CA SER A 228 40.16 19.03 -9.64
C SER A 228 39.58 19.31 -8.26
N GLY A 229 39.69 20.55 -7.79
CA GLY A 229 39.16 20.92 -6.47
C GLY A 229 38.94 22.41 -6.35
N LYS A 230 38.49 22.82 -5.14
CA LYS A 230 38.31 24.23 -4.78
C LYS A 230 38.91 24.45 -3.40
N ILE A 231 39.69 25.50 -3.28
CA ILE A 231 40.17 26.02 -2.00
C ILE A 231 39.39 27.30 -1.71
N SER A 232 38.77 27.37 -0.57
CA SER A 232 38.01 28.54 -0.07
C SER A 232 38.69 29.04 1.20
N ILE A 233 38.96 30.32 1.27
CA ILE A 233 39.60 31.00 2.41
C ILE A 233 38.59 32.04 2.90
N GLU A 234 38.21 31.93 4.20
CA GLU A 234 37.34 32.91 4.83
C GLU A 234 38.22 34.01 5.49
N TYR A 235 38.04 35.26 5.02
CA TYR A 235 38.77 36.43 5.51
C TYR A 235 37.82 37.51 6.00
#